data_bf77aca166014b267ba69a565e0d013a
#
_entry.id   bf77aca166014b267ba69a565e0d013a
#
_cell.length_a   1.000
_cell.length_b   1.000
_cell.length_c   1.000
_cell.angle_alpha   90.00
_cell.angle_beta   90.00
_cell.angle_gamma   90.00
#
_symmetry.space_group_name_H-M   'P 1'
#
loop_
_entity.id
_entity.type
_entity.pdbx_description
1 polymer ?
#
loop_
_entity_poly.entity_id
_entity_poly.type
_entity_poly.pdbx_seq_one_letter_code
_entity_poly.pdbx_strand_id
1 'polypeptide(L)'
;ILVKAPEETPASPAELIRAFADAGVPAGTVGLVYGDPAEISNYLIPHPVIRKVTFTGSTPVGKQLAALAGKHMKRVTMELGGHAPVIVAEDADVELAIRVASGAKFRNAGQVCISPTRFLVHESIRPEFVAAFARHAQNLKVGDGLAEGTQMGPLANPRRITAMTDLLADAVQQGAQLAAGGQRIGTEGNFFQPTVLNDVPLSARIFNEEPFGPVAAIRGFEKIEDAIAEANRLPFGLAGYAFTTSLKYAHLLAQRLEVGMLWINQAAAPAAELPFGGLKDSGYGSEGGSEAVEAHLNTRLVSIMNA
;
A
#
# COMPACT_ATOMS: atom_id res chain seq x y z
N ILE A 1 6.47 -25.27 0.16
CA ILE A 1 6.10 -23.94 -0.38
C ILE A 1 6.82 -23.74 -1.71
N LEU A 2 6.12 -23.22 -2.71
CA LEU A 2 6.73 -22.81 -3.96
C LEU A 2 6.54 -21.30 -4.14
N VAL A 3 7.64 -20.57 -4.26
CA VAL A 3 7.67 -19.11 -4.44
C VAL A 3 7.88 -18.82 -5.91
N LYS A 4 6.92 -18.13 -6.53
CA LYS A 4 7.12 -17.51 -7.85
C LYS A 4 7.70 -16.11 -7.63
N ALA A 5 8.92 -15.90 -8.06
CA ALA A 5 9.64 -14.64 -7.90
C ALA A 5 9.13 -13.53 -8.83
N PRO A 6 9.21 -12.24 -8.43
CA PRO A 6 8.96 -11.12 -9.32
C PRO A 6 10.05 -11.02 -10.40
N GLU A 7 9.68 -10.56 -11.59
CA GLU A 7 10.59 -10.43 -12.73
C GLU A 7 11.55 -9.26 -12.57
N GLU A 8 11.08 -8.18 -11.94
CA GLU A 8 11.85 -6.93 -11.82
C GLU A 8 12.91 -6.96 -10.70
N THR A 9 12.78 -7.88 -9.74
CA THR A 9 13.72 -8.01 -8.61
C THR A 9 14.14 -9.46 -8.34
N PRO A 10 14.76 -10.15 -9.31
CA PRO A 10 14.98 -11.60 -9.21
C PRO A 10 15.99 -12.01 -8.12
N ALA A 11 16.94 -11.15 -7.78
CA ALA A 11 17.98 -11.46 -6.82
C ALA A 11 17.47 -11.55 -5.37
N SER A 12 16.57 -10.65 -4.96
CA SER A 12 16.09 -10.60 -3.57
C SER A 12 15.38 -11.88 -3.12
N PRO A 13 14.47 -12.49 -3.90
CA PRO A 13 13.86 -13.78 -3.53
C PRO A 13 14.90 -14.91 -3.49
N ALA A 14 15.92 -14.90 -4.35
CA ALA A 14 16.99 -15.90 -4.32
C ALA A 14 17.75 -15.86 -2.99
N GLU A 15 18.09 -14.66 -2.51
CA GLU A 15 18.77 -14.49 -1.21
C GLU A 15 17.87 -14.92 -0.05
N LEU A 16 16.55 -14.64 -0.11
CA LEU A 16 15.60 -15.12 0.89
C LEU A 16 15.57 -16.64 0.95
N ILE A 17 15.50 -17.32 -0.20
CA ILE A 17 15.50 -18.79 -0.24
C ILE A 17 16.83 -19.36 0.26
N ARG A 18 17.97 -18.69 -0.04
CA ARG A 18 19.27 -19.07 0.52
C ARG A 18 19.29 -18.96 2.04
N ALA A 19 18.71 -17.89 2.60
CA ALA A 19 18.62 -17.71 4.05
C ALA A 19 17.80 -18.84 4.73
N PHE A 20 16.73 -19.34 4.10
CA PHE A 20 16.02 -20.52 4.59
C PHE A 20 16.90 -21.77 4.60
N ALA A 21 17.69 -22.01 3.56
CA ALA A 21 18.60 -23.15 3.50
C ALA A 21 19.70 -23.04 4.57
N ASP A 22 20.29 -21.85 4.74
CA ASP A 22 21.32 -21.57 5.74
C ASP A 22 20.79 -21.73 7.18
N ALA A 23 19.51 -21.43 7.40
CA ALA A 23 18.83 -21.66 8.66
C ALA A 23 18.46 -23.14 8.94
N GLY A 24 18.81 -24.06 8.04
CA GLY A 24 18.58 -25.50 8.20
C GLY A 24 17.18 -25.99 7.82
N VAL A 25 16.42 -25.23 7.04
CA VAL A 25 15.14 -25.71 6.49
C VAL A 25 15.40 -26.91 5.58
N PRO A 26 14.73 -28.07 5.79
CA PRO A 26 14.99 -29.28 5.03
C PRO A 26 14.83 -29.06 3.51
N ALA A 27 15.75 -29.64 2.74
CA ALA A 27 15.71 -29.55 1.28
C ALA A 27 14.35 -30.03 0.72
N GLY A 28 13.82 -29.30 -0.28
CA GLY A 28 12.52 -29.58 -0.88
C GLY A 28 11.32 -28.97 -0.15
N THR A 29 11.50 -28.36 1.02
CA THR A 29 10.42 -27.67 1.75
C THR A 29 10.05 -26.34 1.09
N VAL A 30 11.04 -25.57 0.64
CA VAL A 30 10.85 -24.29 -0.05
C VAL A 30 11.55 -24.34 -1.40
N GLY A 31 10.82 -23.99 -2.46
CA GLY A 31 11.32 -23.90 -3.83
C GLY A 31 11.09 -22.52 -4.43
N LEU A 32 11.88 -22.17 -5.44
CA LEU A 32 11.81 -20.92 -6.16
C LEU A 32 11.64 -21.17 -7.66
N VAL A 33 10.76 -20.41 -8.30
CA VAL A 33 10.53 -20.49 -9.75
C VAL A 33 10.49 -19.08 -10.35
N TYR A 34 11.11 -18.97 -11.52
CA TYR A 34 11.09 -17.78 -12.38
C TYR A 34 10.41 -18.11 -13.71
N GLY A 35 9.85 -17.10 -14.35
CA GLY A 35 9.23 -17.21 -15.66
C GLY A 35 7.95 -16.38 -15.78
N ASP A 36 7.23 -16.56 -16.87
CA ASP A 36 6.00 -15.83 -17.14
C ASP A 36 4.94 -16.06 -16.04
N PRO A 37 4.42 -14.98 -15.40
CA PRO A 37 3.48 -15.11 -14.30
C PRO A 37 2.17 -15.81 -14.70
N ALA A 38 1.66 -15.56 -15.89
CA ALA A 38 0.41 -16.10 -16.34
C ALA A 38 0.55 -17.60 -16.65
N GLU A 39 1.64 -18.00 -17.32
CA GLU A 39 1.94 -19.41 -17.62
C GLU A 39 2.07 -20.20 -16.31
N ILE A 40 2.90 -19.73 -15.38
CA ILE A 40 3.14 -20.40 -14.09
C ILE A 40 1.85 -20.50 -13.28
N SER A 41 1.07 -19.43 -13.19
CA SER A 41 -0.16 -19.41 -12.40
C SER A 41 -1.24 -20.33 -12.99
N ASN A 42 -1.39 -20.33 -14.32
CA ASN A 42 -2.35 -21.19 -15.02
C ASN A 42 -1.99 -22.67 -14.92
N TYR A 43 -0.71 -23.01 -14.78
CA TYR A 43 -0.27 -24.38 -14.56
C TYR A 43 -0.40 -24.80 -13.09
N LEU A 44 0.11 -23.98 -12.16
CA LEU A 44 0.21 -24.36 -10.75
C LEU A 44 -1.13 -24.32 -10.01
N ILE A 45 -1.96 -23.29 -10.22
CA ILE A 45 -3.20 -23.14 -9.44
C ILE A 45 -4.15 -24.32 -9.62
N PRO A 46 -4.38 -24.85 -10.85
CA PRO A 46 -5.18 -26.05 -11.05
C PRO A 46 -4.55 -27.33 -10.48
N HIS A 47 -3.22 -27.37 -10.32
CA HIS A 47 -2.51 -28.60 -9.96
C HIS A 47 -3.00 -29.16 -8.61
N PRO A 48 -3.29 -30.49 -8.50
CA PRO A 48 -3.92 -31.09 -7.30
C PRO A 48 -3.06 -30.99 -6.03
N VAL A 49 -1.73 -30.88 -6.15
CA VAL A 49 -0.81 -30.74 -5.01
C VAL A 49 -0.91 -29.35 -4.38
N ILE A 50 -1.21 -28.32 -5.17
CA ILE A 50 -1.37 -26.97 -4.66
C ILE A 50 -2.70 -26.86 -3.89
N ARG A 51 -2.68 -26.37 -2.66
CA ARG A 51 -3.83 -26.24 -1.77
C ARG A 51 -4.20 -24.79 -1.46
N LYS A 52 -3.21 -23.90 -1.48
CA LYS A 52 -3.37 -22.49 -1.14
C LYS A 52 -2.53 -21.63 -2.08
N VAL A 53 -3.07 -20.46 -2.40
CA VAL A 53 -2.37 -19.40 -3.12
C VAL A 53 -2.28 -18.20 -2.20
N THR A 54 -1.09 -17.63 -2.06
CA THR A 54 -0.87 -16.32 -1.44
C THR A 54 -0.32 -15.40 -2.51
N PHE A 55 -0.91 -14.22 -2.64
CA PHE A 55 -0.53 -13.26 -3.67
C PHE A 55 -0.54 -11.84 -3.12
N THR A 56 0.58 -11.15 -3.36
CA THR A 56 0.70 -9.71 -3.16
C THR A 56 0.95 -9.05 -4.51
N GLY A 57 0.12 -8.07 -4.87
CA GLY A 57 0.25 -7.37 -6.16
C GLY A 57 -0.95 -6.50 -6.49
N SER A 58 -1.12 -6.19 -7.78
CA SER A 58 -2.21 -5.31 -8.20
C SER A 58 -3.60 -5.95 -8.05
N THR A 59 -4.60 -5.16 -7.72
CA THR A 59 -6.00 -5.60 -7.56
C THR A 59 -6.54 -6.34 -8.80
N PRO A 60 -6.32 -5.89 -10.05
CA PRO A 60 -6.81 -6.65 -11.22
C PRO A 60 -6.22 -8.05 -11.32
N VAL A 61 -4.91 -8.21 -11.09
CA VAL A 61 -4.26 -9.53 -11.13
C VAL A 61 -4.74 -10.40 -9.97
N GLY A 62 -4.86 -9.84 -8.76
CA GLY A 62 -5.40 -10.57 -7.61
C GLY A 62 -6.79 -11.12 -7.84
N LYS A 63 -7.69 -10.33 -8.44
CA LYS A 63 -9.05 -10.78 -8.82
C LYS A 63 -9.02 -11.95 -9.81
N GLN A 64 -8.12 -11.92 -10.81
CA GLN A 64 -7.95 -13.02 -11.76
C GLN A 64 -7.45 -14.30 -11.07
N LEU A 65 -6.43 -14.20 -10.22
CA LEU A 65 -5.90 -15.34 -9.50
C LEU A 65 -6.89 -15.91 -8.49
N ALA A 66 -7.64 -15.06 -7.78
CA ALA A 66 -8.71 -15.48 -6.87
C ALA A 66 -9.82 -16.23 -7.60
N ALA A 67 -10.24 -15.76 -8.77
CA ALA A 67 -11.24 -16.42 -9.61
C ALA A 67 -10.74 -17.80 -10.07
N LEU A 68 -9.48 -17.88 -10.53
CA LEU A 68 -8.87 -19.15 -10.94
C LEU A 68 -8.76 -20.12 -9.74
N ALA A 69 -8.31 -19.64 -8.59
CA ALA A 69 -8.22 -20.42 -7.36
C ALA A 69 -9.59 -20.95 -6.92
N GLY A 70 -10.64 -20.12 -6.97
CA GLY A 70 -12.02 -20.49 -6.66
C GLY A 70 -12.56 -21.57 -7.57
N LYS A 71 -12.27 -21.51 -8.87
CA LYS A 71 -12.63 -22.57 -9.84
C LYS A 71 -12.06 -23.95 -9.46
N HIS A 72 -10.93 -23.98 -8.77
CA HIS A 72 -10.23 -25.22 -8.37
C HIS A 72 -10.27 -25.45 -6.85
N MET A 73 -11.16 -24.76 -6.11
CA MET A 73 -11.35 -24.89 -4.65
C MET A 73 -10.05 -24.73 -3.85
N LYS A 74 -9.18 -23.82 -4.29
CA LYS A 74 -7.97 -23.46 -3.54
C LYS A 74 -8.27 -22.35 -2.54
N ARG A 75 -7.67 -22.44 -1.38
CA ARG A 75 -7.67 -21.30 -0.43
C ARG A 75 -6.80 -20.18 -0.97
N VAL A 76 -7.13 -18.95 -0.63
CA VAL A 76 -6.35 -17.78 -1.03
C VAL A 76 -6.14 -16.82 0.12
N THR A 77 -5.00 -16.14 0.11
CA THR A 77 -4.74 -14.89 0.83
C THR A 77 -4.35 -13.86 -0.24
N MET A 78 -5.05 -12.73 -0.28
CA MET A 78 -4.87 -11.69 -1.30
C MET A 78 -4.53 -10.37 -0.63
N GLU A 79 -3.29 -9.92 -0.83
CA GLU A 79 -2.78 -8.61 -0.41
C GLU A 79 -2.64 -7.73 -1.65
N LEU A 80 -3.62 -6.88 -1.87
CA LEU A 80 -3.79 -6.15 -3.13
C LEU A 80 -3.53 -4.65 -2.96
N GLY A 81 -3.86 -3.88 -3.99
CA GLY A 81 -3.68 -2.44 -3.99
C GLY A 81 -4.45 -1.73 -2.88
N GLY A 82 -4.01 -0.54 -2.54
CA GLY A 82 -4.64 0.34 -1.59
C GLY A 82 -4.62 1.79 -2.07
N HIS A 83 -5.48 2.61 -1.47
CA HIS A 83 -5.48 4.05 -1.72
C HIS A 83 -5.73 4.79 -0.41
N ALA A 84 -4.74 4.66 0.48
CA ALA A 84 -4.86 4.98 1.89
C ALA A 84 -5.29 6.43 2.16
N PRO A 85 -6.43 6.65 2.84
CA PRO A 85 -6.81 7.96 3.33
C PRO A 85 -5.96 8.36 4.52
N VAL A 86 -5.68 9.67 4.61
CA VAL A 86 -5.04 10.33 5.75
C VAL A 86 -5.97 11.43 6.23
N ILE A 87 -6.55 11.30 7.40
CA ILE A 87 -7.40 12.34 7.98
C ILE A 87 -6.59 13.15 8.97
N VAL A 88 -6.50 14.47 8.75
CA VAL A 88 -5.82 15.41 9.64
C VAL A 88 -6.87 16.34 10.21
N ALA A 89 -7.26 16.11 11.46
CA ALA A 89 -8.30 16.87 12.13
C ALA A 89 -7.80 18.27 12.57
N GLU A 90 -8.72 19.17 12.89
CA GLU A 90 -8.42 20.56 13.29
C GLU A 90 -7.54 20.68 14.53
N ASP A 91 -7.54 19.66 15.39
CA ASP A 91 -6.77 19.59 16.63
C ASP A 91 -5.44 18.83 16.48
N ALA A 92 -5.08 18.42 15.27
CA ALA A 92 -3.87 17.65 15.02
C ALA A 92 -2.61 18.46 15.29
N ASP A 93 -1.58 17.80 15.82
CA ASP A 93 -0.22 18.31 15.80
C ASP A 93 0.29 18.26 14.36
N VAL A 94 0.30 19.41 13.70
CA VAL A 94 0.68 19.56 12.28
C VAL A 94 2.13 19.14 12.04
N GLU A 95 3.05 19.46 12.96
CA GLU A 95 4.46 19.09 12.82
C GLU A 95 4.65 17.58 12.88
N LEU A 96 3.99 16.91 13.83
CA LEU A 96 3.97 15.46 13.92
C LEU A 96 3.36 14.84 12.66
N ALA A 97 2.21 15.35 12.20
CA ALA A 97 1.52 14.85 11.03
C ALA A 97 2.39 14.94 9.76
N ILE A 98 3.07 16.08 9.56
CA ILE A 98 4.01 16.25 8.44
C ILE A 98 5.17 15.27 8.54
N ARG A 99 5.84 15.21 9.69
CA ARG A 99 7.01 14.33 9.88
C ARG A 99 6.68 12.87 9.61
N VAL A 100 5.56 12.39 10.13
CA VAL A 100 5.12 11.00 10.01
C VAL A 100 4.60 10.71 8.59
N ALA A 101 3.68 11.52 8.10
CA ALA A 101 3.01 11.25 6.83
C ALA A 101 3.94 11.44 5.63
N SER A 102 4.83 12.43 5.64
CA SER A 102 5.79 12.62 4.55
C SER A 102 6.85 11.51 4.51
N GLY A 103 7.35 11.10 5.68
CA GLY A 103 8.25 9.95 5.78
C GLY A 103 7.64 8.67 5.22
N ALA A 104 6.38 8.40 5.56
CA ALA A 104 5.64 7.26 5.03
C ALA A 104 5.32 7.40 3.53
N LYS A 105 4.98 8.62 3.06
CA LYS A 105 4.63 8.90 1.66
C LYS A 105 5.81 8.74 0.72
N PHE A 106 6.97 9.25 1.08
CA PHE A 106 8.12 9.28 0.17
C PHE A 106 9.06 8.07 0.34
N ARG A 107 8.86 7.25 1.37
CA ARG A 107 9.52 5.94 1.46
C ARG A 107 9.28 5.13 0.20
N ASN A 108 10.34 4.54 -0.35
CA ASN A 108 10.31 3.75 -1.59
C ASN A 108 9.63 4.49 -2.77
N ALA A 109 9.78 5.83 -2.82
CA ALA A 109 9.12 6.70 -3.80
C ALA A 109 7.59 6.52 -3.84
N GLY A 110 6.96 6.25 -2.70
CA GLY A 110 5.51 6.04 -2.60
C GLY A 110 5.01 4.73 -3.19
N GLN A 111 5.89 3.83 -3.61
CA GLN A 111 5.55 2.52 -4.21
C GLN A 111 5.39 1.47 -3.12
N VAL A 112 4.42 1.69 -2.24
CA VAL A 112 4.05 0.82 -1.13
C VAL A 112 2.53 0.77 -1.04
N CYS A 113 1.95 -0.41 -0.92
CA CYS A 113 0.49 -0.61 -0.88
C CYS A 113 -0.21 0.14 0.27
N ILE A 114 0.50 0.35 1.39
CA ILE A 114 0.03 1.14 2.54
C ILE A 114 0.51 2.60 2.50
N SER A 115 1.09 3.08 1.40
CA SER A 115 1.55 4.47 1.31
C SER A 115 0.39 5.45 1.49
N PRO A 116 0.52 6.50 2.34
CA PRO A 116 -0.45 7.59 2.42
C PRO A 116 -0.64 8.24 1.04
N THR A 117 -1.87 8.39 0.57
CA THR A 117 -2.14 8.88 -0.78
C THR A 117 -3.17 10.00 -0.84
N ARG A 118 -4.33 9.84 -0.20
CA ARG A 118 -5.41 10.82 -0.17
C ARG A 118 -5.42 11.54 1.17
N PHE A 119 -4.97 12.78 1.18
CA PHE A 119 -4.91 13.61 2.39
C PHE A 119 -6.18 14.45 2.52
N LEU A 120 -6.97 14.15 3.52
CA LEU A 120 -8.17 14.88 3.92
C LEU A 120 -7.77 15.73 5.13
N VAL A 121 -7.61 17.04 4.92
CA VAL A 121 -7.07 17.96 5.93
C VAL A 121 -8.15 18.98 6.29
N HIS A 122 -8.39 19.19 7.59
CA HIS A 122 -9.39 20.17 8.02
C HIS A 122 -9.01 21.57 7.52
N GLU A 123 -10.02 22.33 7.01
CA GLU A 123 -9.82 23.60 6.32
C GLU A 123 -9.05 24.62 7.17
N SER A 124 -9.25 24.64 8.50
CA SER A 124 -8.60 25.61 9.39
C SER A 124 -7.07 25.46 9.44
N ILE A 125 -6.53 24.26 9.19
CA ILE A 125 -5.08 23.99 9.25
C ILE A 125 -4.50 23.63 7.87
N ARG A 126 -5.32 23.47 6.84
CA ARG A 126 -4.90 23.03 5.52
C ARG A 126 -3.82 23.92 4.88
N PRO A 127 -3.92 25.27 4.91
CA PRO A 127 -2.87 26.11 4.33
C PRO A 127 -1.50 25.89 4.96
N GLU A 128 -1.44 25.78 6.29
CA GLU A 128 -0.21 25.50 7.02
C GLU A 128 0.33 24.11 6.69
N PHE A 129 -0.53 23.09 6.69
CA PHE A 129 -0.19 21.72 6.38
C PHE A 129 0.39 21.58 4.95
N VAL A 130 -0.27 22.17 3.94
CA VAL A 130 0.18 22.15 2.55
C VAL A 130 1.55 22.81 2.41
N ALA A 131 1.74 23.99 3.00
CA ALA A 131 3.00 24.72 2.94
C ALA A 131 4.15 23.93 3.60
N ALA A 132 3.90 23.31 4.76
CA ALA A 132 4.89 22.50 5.47
C ALA A 132 5.21 21.20 4.70
N PHE A 133 4.21 20.52 4.15
CA PHE A 133 4.39 19.31 3.36
C PHE A 133 5.17 19.58 2.06
N ALA A 134 4.85 20.69 1.37
CA ALA A 134 5.56 21.13 0.17
C ALA A 134 7.04 21.43 0.44
N ARG A 135 7.35 22.16 1.54
CA ARG A 135 8.73 22.40 1.96
C ARG A 135 9.49 21.10 2.25
N HIS A 136 8.84 20.15 2.93
CA HIS A 136 9.47 18.85 3.19
C HIS A 136 9.77 18.11 1.88
N ALA A 137 8.82 18.05 0.96
CA ALA A 137 8.98 17.41 -0.34
C ALA A 137 10.12 18.02 -1.17
N GLN A 138 10.22 19.34 -1.19
CA GLN A 138 11.27 20.09 -1.91
C GLN A 138 12.69 19.84 -1.35
N ASN A 139 12.79 19.59 -0.05
CA ASN A 139 14.08 19.38 0.62
C ASN A 139 14.59 17.94 0.56
N LEU A 140 13.77 16.98 0.08
CA LEU A 140 14.20 15.59 -0.02
C LEU A 140 15.25 15.41 -1.11
N LYS A 141 16.38 14.81 -0.73
CA LYS A 141 17.44 14.44 -1.68
C LYS A 141 17.04 13.18 -2.44
N VAL A 142 16.71 13.37 -3.72
CA VAL A 142 16.38 12.28 -4.65
C VAL A 142 17.63 11.87 -5.42
N GLY A 143 17.90 10.57 -5.51
CA GLY A 143 19.09 10.09 -6.21
C GLY A 143 19.29 8.58 -6.13
N ASP A 144 20.46 8.14 -6.54
CA ASP A 144 20.88 6.75 -6.42
C ASP A 144 20.87 6.33 -4.93
N GLY A 145 20.25 5.17 -4.65
CA GLY A 145 20.15 4.64 -3.30
C GLY A 145 21.48 4.27 -2.65
N LEU A 146 22.54 4.10 -3.43
CA LEU A 146 23.91 3.86 -2.95
C LEU A 146 24.69 5.15 -2.68
N ALA A 147 24.19 6.30 -3.13
CA ALA A 147 24.83 7.59 -2.89
C ALA A 147 24.52 8.10 -1.48
N GLU A 148 25.55 8.64 -0.81
CA GLU A 148 25.40 9.16 0.55
C GLU A 148 24.36 10.28 0.64
N GLY A 149 23.49 10.18 1.64
CA GLY A 149 22.45 11.15 1.94
C GLY A 149 21.23 11.08 1.03
N THR A 150 21.14 10.11 0.10
CA THR A 150 19.89 9.88 -0.66
C THR A 150 18.75 9.49 0.27
N GLN A 151 17.61 10.16 0.13
CA GLN A 151 16.42 9.95 0.96
C GLN A 151 15.27 9.31 0.17
N MET A 152 15.25 9.49 -1.14
CA MET A 152 14.29 8.84 -2.03
C MET A 152 14.98 8.36 -3.31
N GLY A 153 14.78 7.10 -3.64
CA GLY A 153 15.29 6.47 -4.86
C GLY A 153 14.36 6.66 -6.07
N PRO A 154 14.62 5.94 -7.18
CA PRO A 154 13.84 6.02 -8.40
C PRO A 154 12.51 5.27 -8.31
N LEU A 155 11.63 5.50 -9.26
CA LEU A 155 10.51 4.63 -9.59
C LEU A 155 11.02 3.30 -10.19
N ALA A 156 10.25 2.23 -10.01
CA ALA A 156 10.67 0.87 -10.38
C ALA A 156 10.92 0.70 -11.88
N ASN A 157 10.15 1.39 -12.73
CA ASN A 157 10.25 1.25 -14.18
C ASN A 157 9.69 2.47 -14.93
N PRO A 158 9.95 2.61 -16.26
CA PRO A 158 9.47 3.74 -17.06
C PRO A 158 7.95 3.90 -17.11
N ARG A 159 7.20 2.80 -17.00
CA ARG A 159 5.72 2.86 -16.99
C ARG A 159 5.20 3.68 -15.81
N ARG A 160 5.94 3.69 -14.69
CA ARG A 160 5.57 4.50 -13.51
C ARG A 160 5.79 5.99 -13.74
N ILE A 161 6.84 6.37 -14.50
CA ILE A 161 7.03 7.76 -14.93
C ILE A 161 5.82 8.25 -15.73
N THR A 162 5.42 7.48 -16.76
CA THR A 162 4.25 7.81 -17.59
C THR A 162 2.99 7.94 -16.74
N ALA A 163 2.72 6.95 -15.88
CA ALA A 163 1.54 6.97 -15.01
C ALA A 163 1.50 8.20 -14.08
N MET A 164 2.65 8.59 -13.49
CA MET A 164 2.72 9.81 -12.67
C MET A 164 2.45 11.06 -13.49
N THR A 165 3.05 11.17 -14.66
CA THR A 165 2.85 12.31 -15.55
C THR A 165 1.39 12.45 -15.95
N ASP A 166 0.74 11.35 -16.34
CA ASP A 166 -0.67 11.35 -16.77
C ASP A 166 -1.63 11.70 -15.64
N LEU A 167 -1.42 11.13 -14.43
CA LEU A 167 -2.26 11.41 -13.27
C LEU A 167 -2.13 12.86 -12.79
N LEU A 168 -0.91 13.43 -12.87
CA LEU A 168 -0.69 14.83 -12.51
C LEU A 168 -1.29 15.79 -13.54
N ALA A 169 -1.14 15.48 -14.83
CA ALA A 169 -1.74 16.26 -15.89
C ALA A 169 -3.28 16.31 -15.77
N ASP A 170 -3.91 15.15 -15.53
CA ASP A 170 -5.35 15.07 -15.28
C ASP A 170 -5.76 15.93 -14.07
N ALA A 171 -5.08 15.80 -12.95
CA ALA A 171 -5.41 16.53 -11.73
C ALA A 171 -5.31 18.06 -11.93
N VAL A 172 -4.23 18.53 -12.54
CA VAL A 172 -4.00 19.95 -12.82
C VAL A 172 -5.03 20.48 -13.82
N GLN A 173 -5.33 19.72 -14.88
CA GLN A 173 -6.38 20.09 -15.85
C GLN A 173 -7.75 20.24 -15.19
N GLN A 174 -8.03 19.47 -14.15
CA GLN A 174 -9.28 19.56 -13.39
C GLN A 174 -9.26 20.63 -12.29
N GLY A 175 -8.16 21.36 -12.11
CA GLY A 175 -8.06 22.49 -11.19
C GLY A 175 -7.23 22.24 -9.93
N ALA A 176 -6.58 21.09 -9.77
CA ALA A 176 -5.66 20.86 -8.67
C ALA A 176 -4.44 21.81 -8.77
N GLN A 177 -3.97 22.27 -7.61
CA GLN A 177 -2.82 23.17 -7.52
C GLN A 177 -1.56 22.35 -7.24
N LEU A 178 -0.51 22.54 -8.05
CA LEU A 178 0.80 21.95 -7.82
C LEU A 178 1.55 22.78 -6.78
N ALA A 179 1.65 22.27 -5.55
CA ALA A 179 2.37 22.94 -4.45
C ALA A 179 3.87 22.61 -4.44
N ALA A 180 4.26 21.42 -4.92
CA ALA A 180 5.67 21.02 -5.04
C ALA A 180 5.84 19.88 -6.06
N GLY A 181 7.01 19.80 -6.69
CA GLY A 181 7.41 18.70 -7.56
C GLY A 181 6.72 18.67 -8.91
N GLY A 182 6.24 17.51 -9.32
CA GLY A 182 5.43 17.31 -10.53
C GLY A 182 6.19 16.87 -11.77
N GLN A 183 7.50 16.68 -11.71
CA GLN A 183 8.32 16.44 -12.90
C GLN A 183 9.28 15.25 -12.72
N ARG A 184 9.60 14.62 -13.84
CA ARG A 184 10.74 13.70 -13.92
C ARG A 184 12.05 14.46 -13.68
N ILE A 185 12.98 13.83 -13.00
CA ILE A 185 14.34 14.37 -12.79
C ILE A 185 15.29 13.75 -13.83
N GLY A 186 15.86 14.59 -14.68
CA GLY A 186 16.81 14.18 -15.70
C GLY A 186 16.22 13.30 -16.80
N THR A 187 17.09 12.74 -17.62
CA THR A 187 16.73 11.86 -18.76
C THR A 187 17.14 10.41 -18.52
N GLU A 188 18.04 10.17 -17.59
CA GLU A 188 18.51 8.82 -17.20
C GLU A 188 17.81 8.36 -15.93
N GLY A 189 17.63 7.03 -15.81
CA GLY A 189 16.90 6.43 -14.68
C GLY A 189 15.43 6.81 -14.65
N ASN A 190 14.76 6.46 -13.56
CA ASN A 190 13.33 6.67 -13.37
C ASN A 190 13.06 7.62 -12.19
N PHE A 191 13.86 8.66 -12.04
CA PHE A 191 13.74 9.60 -10.94
C PHE A 191 12.57 10.56 -11.17
N PHE A 192 11.76 10.76 -10.13
CA PHE A 192 10.61 11.65 -10.15
C PHE A 192 10.58 12.51 -8.89
N GLN A 193 10.19 13.77 -9.01
CA GLN A 193 10.16 14.69 -7.87
C GLN A 193 9.11 14.26 -6.83
N PRO A 194 9.41 14.33 -5.53
CA PRO A 194 8.39 14.30 -4.48
C PRO A 194 7.36 15.39 -4.76
N THR A 195 6.09 14.99 -4.88
CA THR A 195 5.05 15.85 -5.43
C THR A 195 3.92 16.06 -4.43
N VAL A 196 3.46 17.29 -4.31
CA VAL A 196 2.32 17.68 -3.49
C VAL A 196 1.31 18.43 -4.33
N LEU A 197 0.09 17.91 -4.38
CA LEU A 197 -1.08 18.56 -4.99
C LEU A 197 -2.01 19.06 -3.88
N ASN A 198 -2.53 20.27 -4.04
CA ASN A 198 -3.56 20.86 -3.19
C ASN A 198 -4.86 21.07 -3.98
N ASP A 199 -5.98 21.19 -3.28
CA ASP A 199 -7.32 21.38 -3.85
C ASP A 199 -7.67 20.35 -4.93
N VAL A 200 -7.29 19.08 -4.71
CA VAL A 200 -7.53 18.03 -5.68
C VAL A 200 -9.03 17.74 -5.79
N PRO A 201 -9.64 17.87 -6.98
CA PRO A 201 -11.06 17.54 -7.17
C PRO A 201 -11.32 16.05 -6.93
N LEU A 202 -12.51 15.73 -6.38
CA LEU A 202 -12.93 14.33 -6.18
C LEU A 202 -13.04 13.54 -7.50
N SER A 203 -13.23 14.24 -8.63
CA SER A 203 -13.28 13.65 -9.98
C SER A 203 -11.91 13.34 -10.56
N ALA A 204 -10.83 13.92 -10.03
CA ALA A 204 -9.48 13.69 -10.55
C ALA A 204 -9.07 12.22 -10.40
N ARG A 205 -8.46 11.66 -11.43
CA ARG A 205 -8.04 10.26 -11.45
C ARG A 205 -7.16 9.92 -10.26
N ILE A 206 -6.23 10.80 -9.89
CA ILE A 206 -5.31 10.58 -8.76
C ILE A 206 -6.01 10.47 -7.40
N PHE A 207 -7.26 10.91 -7.28
CA PHE A 207 -8.07 10.76 -6.07
C PHE A 207 -8.93 9.48 -6.07
N ASN A 208 -8.95 8.76 -7.21
CA ASN A 208 -9.77 7.56 -7.44
C ASN A 208 -8.95 6.32 -7.80
N GLU A 209 -7.75 6.49 -8.36
CA GLU A 209 -6.85 5.42 -8.76
C GLU A 209 -5.62 5.40 -7.86
N GLU A 210 -5.15 4.21 -7.47
CA GLU A 210 -3.92 4.07 -6.70
C GLU A 210 -2.72 4.62 -7.49
N PRO A 211 -2.07 5.72 -7.03
CA PRO A 211 -0.99 6.33 -7.81
C PRO A 211 0.30 5.50 -7.80
N PHE A 212 0.56 4.74 -6.74
CA PHE A 212 1.79 3.95 -6.54
C PHE A 212 3.05 4.72 -6.94
N GLY A 213 3.19 5.92 -6.35
CA GLY A 213 4.24 6.88 -6.67
C GLY A 213 4.36 8.01 -5.64
N PRO A 214 5.34 8.93 -5.82
CA PRO A 214 5.69 9.94 -4.82
C PRO A 214 4.78 11.17 -4.86
N VAL A 215 3.46 10.97 -4.86
CA VAL A 215 2.47 12.06 -4.96
C VAL A 215 1.55 12.02 -3.75
N ALA A 216 1.45 13.14 -3.03
CA ALA A 216 0.46 13.41 -2.00
C ALA A 216 -0.67 14.27 -2.60
N ALA A 217 -1.89 13.75 -2.62
CA ALA A 217 -3.07 14.45 -3.10
C ALA A 217 -3.87 14.98 -1.90
N ILE A 218 -3.94 16.31 -1.76
CA ILE A 218 -4.54 16.97 -0.60
C ILE A 218 -5.88 17.62 -0.99
N ARG A 219 -6.88 17.44 -0.13
CA ARG A 219 -8.17 18.10 -0.20
C ARG A 219 -8.63 18.53 1.20
N GLY A 220 -9.35 19.64 1.27
CA GLY A 220 -9.94 20.14 2.50
C GLY A 220 -11.26 19.47 2.87
N PHE A 221 -11.60 19.49 4.15
CA PHE A 221 -12.92 19.17 4.69
C PHE A 221 -13.27 20.09 5.87
N GLU A 222 -14.55 20.28 6.14
CA GLU A 222 -15.04 21.07 7.29
C GLU A 222 -15.60 20.20 8.42
N LYS A 223 -16.23 19.06 8.08
CA LYS A 223 -16.84 18.15 9.06
C LYS A 223 -16.16 16.79 9.00
N ILE A 224 -15.85 16.24 10.17
CA ILE A 224 -15.17 14.94 10.27
C ILE A 224 -15.96 13.82 9.60
N GLU A 225 -17.30 13.92 9.59
CA GLU A 225 -18.21 12.98 8.94
C GLU A 225 -18.00 12.95 7.42
N ASP A 226 -17.75 14.11 6.80
CA ASP A 226 -17.47 14.22 5.36
C ASP A 226 -16.11 13.58 5.03
N ALA A 227 -15.11 13.78 5.89
CA ALA A 227 -13.81 13.14 5.75
C ALA A 227 -13.92 11.60 5.87
N ILE A 228 -14.71 11.09 6.81
CA ILE A 228 -14.97 9.65 6.96
C ILE A 228 -15.69 9.09 5.74
N ALA A 229 -16.72 9.79 5.26
CA ALA A 229 -17.46 9.38 4.07
C ALA A 229 -16.55 9.30 2.84
N GLU A 230 -15.70 10.31 2.62
CA GLU A 230 -14.74 10.31 1.51
C GLU A 230 -13.66 9.24 1.70
N ALA A 231 -13.16 9.03 2.91
CA ALA A 231 -12.17 8.00 3.21
C ALA A 231 -12.67 6.60 2.80
N ASN A 232 -13.95 6.31 3.05
CA ASN A 232 -14.60 5.02 2.79
C ASN A 232 -15.17 4.88 1.37
N ARG A 233 -15.21 5.96 0.57
CA ARG A 233 -15.90 6.00 -0.73
C ARG A 233 -15.36 5.00 -1.75
N LEU A 234 -14.05 4.79 -1.74
CA LEU A 234 -13.41 3.93 -2.74
C LEU A 234 -13.54 2.44 -2.39
N PRO A 235 -13.40 1.57 -3.39
CA PRO A 235 -13.43 0.12 -3.17
C PRO A 235 -12.17 -0.42 -2.49
N PHE A 236 -11.28 0.44 -2.01
CA PHE A 236 -10.07 0.07 -1.29
C PHE A 236 -10.25 0.17 0.23
N GLY A 237 -9.57 -0.69 0.97
CA GLY A 237 -9.62 -0.69 2.43
C GLY A 237 -8.41 -1.40 3.06
N LEU A 238 -7.17 -1.12 2.58
CA LEU A 238 -5.97 -1.74 3.16
C LEU A 238 -5.49 -0.98 4.40
N ALA A 239 -5.12 0.26 4.23
CA ALA A 239 -4.54 1.09 5.27
C ALA A 239 -5.24 2.45 5.36
N GLY A 240 -5.25 3.03 6.56
CA GLY A 240 -5.68 4.40 6.82
C GLY A 240 -4.80 5.04 7.90
N TYR A 241 -4.76 6.35 7.90
CA TYR A 241 -4.01 7.16 8.86
C TYR A 241 -4.89 8.27 9.41
N ALA A 242 -4.67 8.62 10.67
CA ALA A 242 -5.35 9.75 11.27
C ALA A 242 -4.42 10.53 12.20
N PHE A 243 -4.61 11.84 12.25
CA PHE A 243 -3.90 12.72 13.17
C PHE A 243 -4.91 13.58 13.93
N THR A 244 -4.94 13.42 15.26
CA THR A 244 -5.83 14.14 16.18
C THR A 244 -5.32 14.01 17.61
N THR A 245 -5.53 15.00 18.43
CA THR A 245 -5.30 14.94 19.88
C THR A 245 -6.56 14.55 20.67
N SER A 246 -7.72 14.49 19.99
CA SER A 246 -9.00 14.12 20.58
C SER A 246 -9.20 12.61 20.67
N LEU A 247 -9.32 12.06 21.87
CA LEU A 247 -9.72 10.66 22.08
C LEU A 247 -11.09 10.36 21.47
N LYS A 248 -11.99 11.36 21.43
CA LYS A 248 -13.31 11.20 20.78
C LYS A 248 -13.15 10.94 19.28
N TYR A 249 -12.32 11.73 18.59
CA TYR A 249 -12.06 11.52 17.17
C TYR A 249 -11.28 10.24 16.92
N ALA A 250 -10.28 9.93 17.74
CA ALA A 250 -9.55 8.67 17.62
C ALA A 250 -10.49 7.45 17.69
N HIS A 251 -11.41 7.44 18.66
CA HIS A 251 -12.42 6.39 18.79
C HIS A 251 -13.40 6.36 17.60
N LEU A 252 -13.90 7.52 17.19
CA LEU A 252 -14.82 7.64 16.06
C LEU A 252 -14.18 7.08 14.77
N LEU A 253 -12.94 7.48 14.49
CA LEU A 253 -12.20 7.04 13.30
C LEU A 253 -11.88 5.55 13.36
N ALA A 254 -11.50 5.02 14.52
CA ALA A 254 -11.27 3.59 14.70
C ALA A 254 -12.52 2.73 14.46
N GLN A 255 -13.70 3.26 14.75
CA GLN A 255 -14.97 2.55 14.54
C GLN A 255 -15.55 2.71 13.12
N ARG A 256 -15.23 3.81 12.44
CA ARG A 256 -15.95 4.21 11.22
C ARG A 256 -15.12 4.07 9.94
N LEU A 257 -13.79 4.03 10.02
CA LEU A 257 -12.96 3.84 8.84
C LEU A 257 -12.95 2.36 8.41
N GLU A 258 -13.28 2.13 7.16
CA GLU A 258 -13.36 0.79 6.55
C GLU A 258 -11.99 0.39 5.97
N VAL A 259 -11.03 0.20 6.85
CA VAL A 259 -9.67 -0.25 6.50
C VAL A 259 -9.25 -1.41 7.38
N GLY A 260 -8.42 -2.29 6.85
CA GLY A 260 -7.88 -3.42 7.62
C GLY A 260 -6.88 -2.97 8.68
N MET A 261 -6.17 -1.86 8.42
CA MET A 261 -5.17 -1.32 9.34
C MET A 261 -5.32 0.20 9.49
N LEU A 262 -5.38 0.68 10.71
CA LEU A 262 -5.46 2.12 11.02
C LEU A 262 -4.35 2.53 11.98
N TRP A 263 -3.58 3.56 11.61
CA TRP A 263 -2.58 4.16 12.47
C TRP A 263 -2.99 5.58 12.84
N ILE A 264 -3.03 5.86 14.14
CA ILE A 264 -3.39 7.19 14.69
C ILE A 264 -2.14 7.80 15.31
N ASN A 265 -1.76 9.00 14.84
CA ASN A 265 -0.59 9.78 15.29
C ASN A 265 0.76 9.05 15.14
N GLN A 266 0.84 8.06 14.26
CA GLN A 266 2.07 7.28 14.06
C GLN A 266 2.21 6.79 12.62
N ALA A 267 3.43 6.38 12.26
CA ALA A 267 3.69 5.70 11.00
C ALA A 267 3.18 4.25 11.04
N ALA A 268 2.99 3.66 9.87
CA ALA A 268 2.74 2.23 9.77
C ALA A 268 3.88 1.43 10.40
N ALA A 269 3.53 0.56 11.33
CA ALA A 269 4.45 -0.31 12.05
C ALA A 269 3.98 -1.77 11.95
N PRO A 270 4.07 -2.41 10.76
CA PRO A 270 3.74 -3.82 10.62
C PRO A 270 4.75 -4.65 11.41
N ALA A 271 4.24 -5.65 12.13
CA ALA A 271 5.04 -6.61 12.89
C ALA A 271 4.52 -8.03 12.62
N ALA A 272 5.39 -9.02 12.76
CA ALA A 272 5.02 -10.41 12.48
C ALA A 272 3.90 -10.93 13.38
N GLU A 273 3.76 -10.35 14.57
CA GLU A 273 2.75 -10.69 15.57
C GLU A 273 1.38 -10.03 15.33
N LEU A 274 1.32 -9.06 14.43
CA LEU A 274 0.10 -8.31 14.15
C LEU A 274 -0.49 -8.73 12.80
N PRO A 275 -1.83 -8.82 12.71
CA PRO A 275 -2.48 -9.13 11.44
C PRO A 275 -2.26 -7.98 10.44
N PHE A 276 -1.90 -8.37 9.22
CA PHE A 276 -1.77 -7.47 8.09
C PHE A 276 -2.73 -7.93 7.00
N GLY A 277 -3.67 -7.11 6.61
CA GLY A 277 -4.65 -7.47 5.60
C GLY A 277 -5.62 -6.34 5.28
N GLY A 278 -6.23 -6.44 4.10
CA GLY A 278 -7.16 -5.45 3.56
C GLY A 278 -8.61 -5.88 3.63
N LEU A 279 -9.49 -4.91 3.41
CA LEU A 279 -10.92 -5.07 3.20
C LEU A 279 -11.28 -4.72 1.76
N LYS A 280 -12.48 -5.07 1.32
CA LYS A 280 -13.01 -4.74 0.00
C LYS A 280 -12.07 -5.26 -1.13
N ASP A 281 -11.80 -4.42 -2.13
CA ASP A 281 -10.93 -4.74 -3.26
C ASP A 281 -9.42 -4.73 -2.92
N SER A 282 -9.06 -4.37 -1.69
CA SER A 282 -7.68 -4.52 -1.18
C SER A 282 -7.33 -5.96 -0.80
N GLY A 283 -8.29 -6.86 -0.87
CA GLY A 283 -8.06 -8.28 -0.68
C GLY A 283 -8.79 -8.88 0.50
N TYR A 284 -8.37 -10.08 0.88
CA TYR A 284 -8.91 -10.82 2.01
C TYR A 284 -7.95 -11.91 2.48
N GLY A 285 -8.15 -12.37 3.70
CA GLY A 285 -7.17 -13.12 4.46
C GLY A 285 -6.24 -12.19 5.22
N SER A 286 -5.24 -12.73 5.87
CA SER A 286 -4.27 -11.98 6.66
C SER A 286 -2.87 -12.53 6.47
N GLU A 287 -1.88 -11.66 6.49
CA GLU A 287 -0.47 -11.97 6.67
C GLU A 287 -0.06 -11.49 8.07
N GLY A 288 0.88 -12.15 8.72
CA GLY A 288 1.22 -11.87 10.12
C GLY A 288 0.11 -12.28 11.11
N GLY A 289 0.42 -12.22 12.39
CA GLY A 289 -0.48 -12.65 13.45
C GLY A 289 -0.80 -14.15 13.45
N SER A 290 -1.62 -14.58 14.40
CA SER A 290 -2.16 -15.95 14.45
C SER A 290 -3.07 -16.26 13.28
N GLU A 291 -3.75 -15.25 12.74
CA GLU A 291 -4.70 -15.35 11.64
C GLU A 291 -4.04 -15.86 10.35
N ALA A 292 -2.78 -15.52 10.13
CA ALA A 292 -2.01 -16.02 8.99
C ALA A 292 -1.80 -17.52 9.04
N VAL A 293 -1.59 -18.08 10.24
CA VAL A 293 -1.36 -19.52 10.46
C VAL A 293 -2.63 -20.31 10.19
N GLU A 294 -3.79 -19.83 10.65
CA GLU A 294 -5.08 -20.51 10.48
C GLU A 294 -5.41 -20.82 9.02
N ALA A 295 -5.04 -19.90 8.11
CA ALA A 295 -5.26 -20.08 6.68
C ALA A 295 -4.47 -21.27 6.07
N HIS A 296 -3.48 -21.81 6.78
CA HIS A 296 -2.65 -22.96 6.37
C HIS A 296 -3.04 -24.27 7.05
N LEU A 297 -4.00 -24.24 8.00
CA LEU A 297 -4.41 -25.39 8.76
C LEU A 297 -5.77 -25.93 8.29
N ASN A 298 -5.99 -27.24 8.47
CA ASN A 298 -7.27 -27.90 8.29
C ASN A 298 -7.86 -28.28 9.65
N THR A 299 -9.10 -27.88 9.90
CA THR A 299 -9.85 -28.34 11.08
C THR A 299 -10.48 -29.70 10.80
N ARG A 300 -10.33 -30.63 11.72
CA ARG A 300 -10.93 -31.96 11.63
C ARG A 300 -11.64 -32.33 12.95
N LEU A 301 -12.90 -32.70 12.84
CA LEU A 301 -13.62 -33.35 13.97
C LEU A 301 -13.33 -34.84 13.95
N VAL A 302 -12.97 -35.38 15.13
CA VAL A 302 -12.86 -36.82 15.36
C VAL A 302 -13.75 -37.15 16.55
N SER A 303 -14.70 -38.08 16.38
CA SER A 303 -15.52 -38.61 17.46
C SER A 303 -15.23 -40.09 17.58
N ILE A 304 -14.91 -40.53 18.79
CA ILE A 304 -14.63 -41.95 19.11
C ILE A 304 -15.60 -42.37 20.22
N MET A 305 -16.37 -43.41 19.97
CA MET A 305 -17.18 -44.07 20.98
C MET A 305 -16.39 -45.26 21.49
N ASN A 306 -16.22 -45.33 22.79
CA ASN A 306 -15.65 -46.53 23.42
C ASN A 306 -16.62 -47.71 23.23
N ALA A 307 -16.11 -48.76 22.64
CA ALA A 307 -16.82 -50.02 22.51
C ALA A 307 -16.77 -50.81 23.79
#